data_60c6a2a56cb35c10fd5379f1640c0468
#
_entry.id   60c6a2a56cb35c10fd5379f1640c0468
#
_cell.length_a   1.000
_cell.length_b   1.000
_cell.length_c   1.000
_cell.angle_alpha   90.00
_cell.angle_beta   90.00
_cell.angle_gamma   90.00
#
_symmetry.space_group_name_H-M   'P 1'
#
loop_
_entity.id
_entity.type
_entity.pdbx_description
1 polymer ?
#
loop_
_entity_poly.entity_id
_entity_poly.type
_entity_poly.pdbx_seq_one_letter_code
_entity_poly.pdbx_strand_id
1 'polypeptide(L)'
;MSPLISLPSRSPLRHAISLLVVAAFVPSAHAADLLTITQDALEHSATLNSSRSTFKSTEAGQDVERGDLLPQISATGSLYHQKVFDEQSSTLSAGSGSGGAGSDDSYNGSSAGVNVTQALFDATNWYEYLQSKKQVGQQSLQLEIDQQQLLYDVAEAYFEILRAKEVLDASQAQEKAIGRQLEQSNEQFNVGLVAITDVNEAKAAYDSARAERIAAKSDLQVSFEALERLTGRRYPSIESLADDLPIEPPMPANRDDWVDLALASSPSIQYAQASVELAKSGVDIAQAGHLPTLDAFADYSYSDSDNDYTRGHGEDLQVGVQANLPIYTGGSTSASVRENTYTLEATQYDFEDQRRFTTQQVRSLFAQVSNDVESVEAQREAIVSSRSALEATRAGYEVGTRNIVDVLDAEQALYESISNYADARYTYVTDLLQLRQQAGVLNLDVIRGTNRWLRDSDPVSLTTIDDDGASAVDDIGARPTPPPAP
;
A
#
# COMPACT_ATOMS: atom_id res chain seq x y z
N MET A 1 0.08 -33.83 61.27
CA MET A 1 -0.83 -33.25 62.25
C MET A 1 -1.72 -32.27 61.58
N SER A 2 -2.92 -32.69 61.21
CA SER A 2 -4.07 -31.83 60.91
C SER A 2 -4.70 -31.29 62.15
N PRO A 3 -5.47 -30.23 62.18
CA PRO A 3 -6.90 -30.32 61.96
C PRO A 3 -7.44 -29.16 61.12
N LEU A 4 -8.41 -29.35 60.21
CA LEU A 4 -9.87 -29.51 60.34
C LEU A 4 -10.61 -28.34 61.01
N ILE A 5 -11.76 -27.96 60.35
CA ILE A 5 -12.97 -27.30 60.89
C ILE A 5 -13.05 -25.80 60.51
N SER A 6 -14.10 -25.22 59.95
CA SER A 6 -15.52 -25.61 59.80
C SER A 6 -16.23 -24.59 58.88
N LEU A 7 -17.21 -25.04 58.09
CA LEU A 7 -18.29 -24.23 57.54
C LEU A 7 -19.30 -23.84 58.63
N PRO A 8 -20.01 -22.73 58.54
CA PRO A 8 -21.47 -22.82 58.55
C PRO A 8 -22.25 -21.96 57.60
N SER A 9 -23.25 -22.53 57.15
CA SER A 9 -24.69 -22.25 57.16
C SER A 9 -25.27 -21.29 56.08
N ARG A 10 -26.13 -21.92 55.35
CA ARG A 10 -27.15 -21.41 54.44
C ARG A 10 -28.13 -20.46 55.14
N SER A 11 -28.56 -19.42 54.42
CA SER A 11 -29.94 -18.91 54.54
C SER A 11 -30.36 -18.21 53.20
N PRO A 12 -31.64 -18.10 52.92
CA PRO A 12 -32.17 -18.22 51.56
C PRO A 12 -32.67 -16.91 50.94
N LEU A 13 -32.80 -16.98 49.60
CA LEU A 13 -33.75 -16.30 48.75
C LEU A 13 -34.16 -14.83 49.07
N ARG A 14 -33.71 -13.92 48.23
CA ARG A 14 -34.62 -12.88 47.70
C ARG A 14 -34.27 -12.65 46.24
N HIS A 15 -35.13 -13.13 45.31
CA HIS A 15 -35.12 -12.82 43.89
C HIS A 15 -35.49 -11.32 43.74
N ALA A 16 -34.49 -10.51 43.44
CA ALA A 16 -34.71 -9.23 42.80
C ALA A 16 -34.41 -9.40 41.31
N ILE A 17 -35.45 -9.58 40.53
CA ILE A 17 -35.42 -9.51 39.07
C ILE A 17 -35.15 -8.06 38.73
N SER A 18 -33.89 -7.70 38.56
CA SER A 18 -33.50 -6.48 37.89
C SER A 18 -33.65 -6.70 36.38
N LEU A 19 -34.77 -6.20 35.85
CA LEU A 19 -35.01 -6.09 34.42
C LEU A 19 -33.95 -5.11 33.85
N LEU A 20 -32.83 -5.65 33.38
CA LEU A 20 -31.85 -4.88 32.66
C LEU A 20 -32.46 -4.61 31.27
N VAL A 21 -33.07 -3.44 31.11
CA VAL A 21 -33.39 -2.89 29.79
C VAL A 21 -32.06 -2.64 29.11
N VAL A 22 -31.56 -3.62 28.37
CA VAL A 22 -30.55 -3.40 27.33
C VAL A 22 -31.25 -2.58 26.27
N ALA A 23 -31.16 -1.25 26.40
CA ALA A 23 -31.37 -0.36 25.27
C ALA A 23 -30.39 -0.82 24.20
N ALA A 24 -30.86 -1.57 23.23
CA ALA A 24 -30.15 -1.80 22.00
C ALA A 24 -29.91 -0.42 21.39
N PHE A 25 -28.75 0.14 21.61
CA PHE A 25 -28.20 1.16 20.74
C PHE A 25 -28.10 0.48 19.36
N VAL A 26 -29.15 0.64 18.57
CA VAL A 26 -29.02 0.48 17.13
C VAL A 26 -28.18 1.67 16.73
N PRO A 27 -26.92 1.49 16.34
CA PRO A 27 -26.19 2.59 15.74
C PRO A 27 -27.02 2.95 14.51
N SER A 28 -27.56 4.17 14.47
CA SER A 28 -28.07 4.75 13.24
C SER A 28 -26.91 4.59 12.26
N ALA A 29 -27.09 3.74 11.26
CA ALA A 29 -26.11 3.55 10.19
C ALA A 29 -26.10 4.88 9.40
N HIS A 30 -25.35 5.86 9.90
CA HIS A 30 -24.99 7.02 9.10
C HIS A 30 -24.07 6.52 7.99
N ALA A 31 -24.25 7.06 6.80
CA ALA A 31 -23.30 6.81 5.70
C ALA A 31 -21.89 7.21 6.14
N ALA A 32 -20.90 6.40 5.77
CA ALA A 32 -19.54 6.71 6.14
C ALA A 32 -19.00 7.85 5.26
N ASP A 33 -18.48 8.89 5.90
CA ASP A 33 -17.85 10.00 5.21
C ASP A 33 -16.39 9.70 4.85
N LEU A 34 -15.82 10.44 3.89
CA LEU A 34 -14.45 10.26 3.43
C LEU A 34 -13.44 10.37 4.57
N LEU A 35 -13.67 11.30 5.52
CA LEU A 35 -12.73 11.49 6.63
C LEU A 35 -12.69 10.27 7.56
N THR A 36 -13.84 9.71 7.92
CA THR A 36 -13.94 8.49 8.75
C THR A 36 -13.29 7.30 8.05
N ILE A 37 -13.58 7.10 6.75
CA ILE A 37 -12.99 6.02 5.95
C ILE A 37 -11.47 6.16 5.86
N THR A 38 -10.98 7.40 5.69
CA THR A 38 -9.54 7.68 5.66
C THR A 38 -8.86 7.38 7.00
N GLN A 39 -9.50 7.73 8.12
CA GLN A 39 -9.00 7.41 9.46
C GLN A 39 -8.96 5.89 9.70
N ASP A 40 -10.01 5.18 9.32
CA ASP A 40 -10.05 3.72 9.36
C ASP A 40 -8.92 3.10 8.52
N ALA A 41 -8.66 3.63 7.32
CA ALA A 41 -7.57 3.17 6.46
C ALA A 41 -6.20 3.41 7.10
N LEU A 42 -5.96 4.58 7.71
CA LEU A 42 -4.71 4.88 8.40
C LEU A 42 -4.45 3.94 9.58
N GLU A 43 -5.50 3.42 10.22
CA GLU A 43 -5.37 2.48 11.35
C GLU A 43 -5.25 1.02 10.87
N HIS A 44 -5.98 0.62 9.85
CA HIS A 44 -6.18 -0.79 9.49
C HIS A 44 -5.50 -1.21 8.19
N SER A 45 -5.03 -0.28 7.33
CA SER A 45 -4.38 -0.63 6.07
C SER A 45 -3.19 -1.56 6.29
N ALA A 46 -3.20 -2.72 5.62
CA ALA A 46 -2.12 -3.70 5.70
C ALA A 46 -0.83 -3.16 5.07
N THR A 47 -0.93 -2.39 3.99
CA THR A 47 0.22 -1.78 3.31
C THR A 47 0.92 -0.76 4.21
N LEU A 48 0.17 0.17 4.81
CA LEU A 48 0.74 1.16 5.72
C LEU A 48 1.31 0.53 7.00
N ASN A 49 0.65 -0.50 7.55
CA ASN A 49 1.17 -1.23 8.71
C ASN A 49 2.44 -2.02 8.38
N SER A 50 2.59 -2.51 7.13
CA SER A 50 3.85 -3.07 6.64
C SER A 50 4.96 -2.01 6.61
N SER A 51 4.69 -0.84 6.04
CA SER A 51 5.65 0.28 6.00
C SER A 51 6.06 0.75 7.42
N ARG A 52 5.10 0.84 8.35
CA ARG A 52 5.39 1.12 9.76
C ARG A 52 6.27 0.06 10.41
N SER A 53 6.06 -1.20 10.06
CA SER A 53 6.88 -2.30 10.57
C SER A 53 8.29 -2.28 9.98
N THR A 54 8.42 -1.92 8.70
CA THR A 54 9.70 -1.71 8.04
C THR A 54 10.47 -0.54 8.67
N PHE A 55 9.78 0.57 8.95
CA PHE A 55 10.38 1.69 9.68
C PHE A 55 10.93 1.24 11.05
N LYS A 56 10.13 0.53 11.85
CA LYS A 56 10.57 -0.02 13.15
C LYS A 56 11.72 -1.02 13.02
N SER A 57 11.74 -1.82 11.94
CA SER A 57 12.86 -2.74 11.65
C SER A 57 14.14 -1.98 11.37
N THR A 58 14.07 -0.88 10.60
CA THR A 58 15.22 -0.02 10.33
C THR A 58 15.69 0.70 11.60
N GLU A 59 14.75 1.15 12.44
CA GLU A 59 15.06 1.74 13.75
C GLU A 59 15.77 0.73 14.68
N ALA A 60 15.30 -0.53 14.73
CA ALA A 60 15.98 -1.60 15.45
C ALA A 60 17.35 -1.95 14.86
N GLY A 61 17.51 -1.83 13.52
CA GLY A 61 18.80 -1.99 12.86
C GLY A 61 19.84 -0.97 13.32
N GLN A 62 19.43 0.24 13.65
CA GLN A 62 20.34 1.24 14.26
C GLN A 62 20.90 0.76 15.61
N ASP A 63 20.09 0.05 16.41
CA ASP A 63 20.57 -0.52 17.69
C ASP A 63 21.54 -1.69 17.46
N VAL A 64 21.43 -2.43 16.35
CA VAL A 64 22.40 -3.46 15.94
C VAL A 64 23.76 -2.81 15.68
N GLU A 65 23.82 -1.80 14.82
CA GLU A 65 25.05 -1.07 14.52
C GLU A 65 25.66 -0.39 15.75
N ARG A 66 24.81 0.06 16.67
CA ARG A 66 25.26 0.56 17.98
C ARG A 66 25.87 -0.56 18.83
N GLY A 67 25.34 -1.77 18.69
CA GLY A 67 25.86 -2.96 19.39
C GLY A 67 27.32 -3.22 19.07
N ASP A 68 27.78 -2.99 17.84
CA ASP A 68 29.15 -3.21 17.41
C ASP A 68 30.15 -2.22 18.04
N LEU A 69 29.65 -1.13 18.61
CA LEU A 69 30.43 -0.18 19.40
C LEU A 69 30.50 -0.56 20.90
N LEU A 70 29.79 -1.59 21.35
CA LEU A 70 29.70 -2.03 22.74
C LEU A 70 30.49 -3.31 22.97
N PRO A 71 30.83 -3.67 24.26
CA PRO A 71 31.51 -4.91 24.56
C PRO A 71 30.72 -6.12 24.05
N GLN A 72 31.37 -7.00 23.31
CA GLN A 72 30.85 -8.28 22.85
C GLN A 72 31.34 -9.39 23.77
N ILE A 73 30.44 -10.18 24.34
CA ILE A 73 30.76 -11.27 25.25
C ILE A 73 30.23 -12.56 24.64
N SER A 74 31.12 -13.52 24.41
CA SER A 74 30.75 -14.84 23.93
C SER A 74 31.27 -15.95 24.84
N ALA A 75 30.51 -17.02 24.97
CA ALA A 75 30.94 -18.23 25.65
C ALA A 75 30.92 -19.40 24.69
N THR A 76 31.96 -20.19 24.70
CA THR A 76 32.12 -21.38 23.83
C THR A 76 32.32 -22.61 24.70
N GLY A 77 31.80 -23.74 24.24
CA GLY A 77 32.05 -25.05 24.90
C GLY A 77 32.15 -26.11 23.81
N SER A 78 33.13 -26.97 23.89
CA SER A 78 33.29 -28.09 23.00
C SER A 78 33.66 -29.37 23.71
N LEU A 79 33.13 -30.48 23.22
CA LEU A 79 33.54 -31.85 23.58
C LEU A 79 33.92 -32.51 22.26
N TYR A 80 35.08 -33.08 22.21
CA TYR A 80 35.54 -33.75 21.02
C TYR A 80 36.26 -35.06 21.32
N HIS A 81 36.12 -36.01 20.41
CA HIS A 81 36.93 -37.23 20.34
C HIS A 81 37.83 -37.13 19.13
N GLN A 82 39.14 -37.13 19.35
CA GLN A 82 40.11 -37.05 18.26
C GLN A 82 40.86 -38.37 18.15
N LYS A 83 40.94 -38.92 16.94
CA LYS A 83 41.80 -40.05 16.61
C LYS A 83 42.89 -39.56 15.67
N VAL A 84 44.13 -39.68 16.10
CA VAL A 84 45.30 -39.35 15.28
C VAL A 84 45.74 -40.60 14.54
N PHE A 85 45.75 -40.56 13.23
CA PHE A 85 46.28 -41.58 12.37
C PHE A 85 47.70 -41.15 11.97
N ASP A 86 48.71 -41.68 12.67
CA ASP A 86 50.11 -41.35 12.38
C ASP A 86 50.63 -42.33 11.29
N GLU A 87 50.70 -41.90 10.06
CA GLU A 87 51.46 -42.58 9.01
C GLU A 87 52.94 -42.19 9.18
N GLN A 88 53.68 -42.98 9.94
CA GLN A 88 55.09 -42.81 10.14
C GLN A 88 55.80 -42.96 8.80
N SER A 89 56.12 -41.85 8.12
CA SER A 89 57.06 -41.85 7.00
C SER A 89 58.44 -42.23 7.56
N SER A 90 58.83 -43.46 7.30
CA SER A 90 60.13 -43.96 7.59
C SER A 90 61.20 -43.25 6.79
N THR A 91 61.76 -42.14 7.27
CA THR A 91 63.07 -41.66 6.86
C THR A 91 64.13 -42.33 7.70
N LEU A 92 64.92 -43.14 7.02
CA LEU A 92 66.11 -43.79 7.52
C LEU A 92 66.98 -42.89 8.40
N SER A 93 67.01 -43.15 9.68
CA SER A 93 68.11 -42.78 10.53
C SER A 93 68.52 -44.01 11.36
N ALA A 94 69.64 -44.60 10.95
CA ALA A 94 70.27 -45.72 11.63
C ALA A 94 70.79 -45.27 12.99
N GLY A 95 70.17 -45.74 14.07
CA GLY A 95 70.61 -45.50 15.46
C GLY A 95 69.69 -46.19 16.45
N SER A 96 69.95 -47.47 16.69
CA SER A 96 69.71 -48.25 17.93
C SER A 96 68.65 -47.71 18.96
N GLY A 97 67.57 -48.43 19.13
CA GLY A 97 66.91 -48.54 20.42
C GLY A 97 65.37 -48.47 20.35
N SER A 98 64.75 -49.62 20.61
CA SER A 98 63.38 -49.82 21.08
C SER A 98 62.21 -49.43 20.15
N GLY A 99 61.62 -50.47 19.57
CA GLY A 99 60.39 -50.38 18.77
C GLY A 99 59.22 -49.85 19.62
N GLY A 100 58.69 -48.76 19.19
CA GLY A 100 57.37 -48.34 19.54
C GLY A 100 56.47 -48.53 18.28
N ALA A 101 55.57 -49.50 18.37
CA ALA A 101 54.50 -49.63 17.40
C ALA A 101 53.70 -48.31 17.35
N GLY A 102 53.45 -47.79 16.17
CA GLY A 102 52.57 -46.64 15.98
C GLY A 102 51.23 -46.94 16.66
N SER A 103 50.98 -46.30 17.78
CA SER A 103 49.70 -46.38 18.45
C SER A 103 48.77 -45.39 17.79
N ASP A 104 47.66 -45.89 17.27
CA ASP A 104 46.49 -45.08 16.98
C ASP A 104 46.05 -44.43 18.29
N ASP A 105 46.56 -43.23 18.62
CA ASP A 105 46.19 -42.53 19.83
C ASP A 105 44.85 -41.83 19.59
N SER A 106 43.83 -42.33 20.31
CA SER A 106 42.55 -41.64 20.42
C SER A 106 42.39 -41.04 21.77
N TYR A 107 41.96 -39.80 21.84
CA TYR A 107 41.73 -39.10 23.11
C TYR A 107 40.46 -38.27 23.07
N ASN A 108 39.90 -38.01 24.23
CA ASN A 108 38.77 -37.11 24.44
C ASN A 108 39.29 -35.77 24.99
N GLY A 109 38.70 -34.74 24.47
CA GLY A 109 38.95 -33.40 24.96
C GLY A 109 37.67 -32.63 25.25
N SER A 110 37.73 -31.79 26.23
CA SER A 110 36.69 -30.79 26.51
C SER A 110 37.31 -29.40 26.61
N SER A 111 36.64 -28.41 26.10
CA SER A 111 37.05 -27.02 26.32
C SER A 111 35.84 -26.14 26.60
N ALA A 112 36.05 -25.13 27.44
CA ALA A 112 35.11 -24.07 27.70
C ALA A 112 35.87 -22.73 27.69
N GLY A 113 35.27 -21.71 27.11
CA GLY A 113 35.92 -20.40 27.05
C GLY A 113 34.91 -19.27 27.12
N VAL A 114 35.38 -18.13 27.63
CA VAL A 114 34.68 -16.85 27.60
C VAL A 114 35.58 -15.84 26.94
N ASN A 115 35.08 -15.24 25.85
CA ASN A 115 35.78 -14.17 25.16
C ASN A 115 35.00 -12.87 25.34
N VAL A 116 35.69 -11.80 25.63
CA VAL A 116 35.17 -10.43 25.69
C VAL A 116 36.00 -9.56 24.74
N THR A 117 35.35 -8.93 23.78
CA THR A 117 35.99 -7.98 22.87
C THR A 117 35.29 -6.63 22.93
N GLN A 118 36.05 -5.54 22.87
CA GLN A 118 35.54 -4.17 22.85
C GLN A 118 36.35 -3.36 21.86
N ALA A 119 35.68 -2.87 20.81
CA ALA A 119 36.26 -1.88 19.92
C ALA A 119 36.50 -0.58 20.71
N LEU A 120 37.77 -0.19 20.89
CA LEU A 120 38.16 1.07 21.48
C LEU A 120 38.26 2.20 20.44
N PHE A 121 38.65 1.83 19.21
CA PHE A 121 38.66 2.69 18.04
C PHE A 121 38.45 1.83 16.79
N ASP A 122 37.30 1.99 16.17
CA ASP A 122 36.97 1.47 14.84
C ASP A 122 36.16 2.54 14.10
N ALA A 123 36.79 3.15 13.11
CA ALA A 123 36.18 4.21 12.33
C ALA A 123 35.09 3.68 11.41
N THR A 124 35.21 2.41 10.94
CA THR A 124 34.21 1.77 10.09
C THR A 124 32.90 1.60 10.85
N ASN A 125 32.93 0.93 12.00
CA ASN A 125 31.75 0.73 12.85
C ASN A 125 31.12 2.06 13.29
N TRP A 126 31.96 3.09 13.53
CA TRP A 126 31.47 4.42 13.88
C TRP A 126 30.71 5.07 12.71
N TYR A 127 31.24 5.02 11.50
CA TYR A 127 30.54 5.57 10.33
C TYR A 127 29.33 4.75 9.92
N GLU A 128 29.33 3.42 10.09
CA GLU A 128 28.15 2.54 9.91
C GLU A 128 27.04 2.92 10.88
N TYR A 129 27.35 3.15 12.14
CA TYR A 129 26.38 3.67 13.11
C TYR A 129 25.84 5.06 12.72
N LEU A 130 26.67 5.96 12.18
CA LEU A 130 26.19 7.26 11.69
C LEU A 130 25.32 7.12 10.44
N GLN A 131 25.66 6.17 9.56
CA GLN A 131 24.87 5.86 8.38
C GLN A 131 23.50 5.29 8.76
N SER A 132 23.44 4.37 9.74
CA SER A 132 22.16 3.78 10.20
C SER A 132 21.19 4.84 10.71
N LYS A 133 21.67 5.89 11.38
CA LYS A 133 20.83 7.05 11.77
C LYS A 133 20.22 7.77 10.56
N LYS A 134 21.02 7.97 9.50
CA LYS A 134 20.52 8.59 8.26
C LYS A 134 19.52 7.68 7.56
N GLN A 135 19.74 6.36 7.62
CA GLN A 135 18.82 5.36 7.07
C GLN A 135 17.45 5.38 7.76
N VAL A 136 17.41 5.54 9.11
CA VAL A 136 16.15 5.75 9.84
C VAL A 136 15.45 7.03 9.35
N GLY A 137 16.19 8.12 9.16
CA GLY A 137 15.65 9.37 8.59
C GLY A 137 15.10 9.18 7.19
N GLN A 138 15.79 8.47 6.30
CA GLN A 138 15.29 8.14 4.97
C GLN A 138 14.03 7.27 5.01
N GLN A 139 14.01 6.26 5.89
CA GLN A 139 12.85 5.38 6.03
C GLN A 139 11.62 6.10 6.59
N SER A 140 11.81 7.15 7.41
CA SER A 140 10.70 8.00 7.85
C SER A 140 10.05 8.78 6.70
N LEU A 141 10.85 9.24 5.73
CA LEU A 141 10.35 9.88 4.52
C LEU A 141 9.60 8.90 3.62
N GLN A 142 10.08 7.64 3.53
CA GLN A 142 9.35 6.58 2.81
C GLN A 142 7.98 6.33 3.45
N LEU A 143 7.91 6.26 4.78
CA LEU A 143 6.65 6.11 5.49
C LEU A 143 5.69 7.29 5.23
N GLU A 144 6.21 8.52 5.10
CA GLU A 144 5.40 9.69 4.76
C GLU A 144 4.87 9.62 3.31
N ILE A 145 5.70 9.17 2.35
CA ILE A 145 5.27 8.90 0.98
C ILE A 145 4.13 7.89 0.97
N ASP A 146 4.29 6.76 1.68
CA ASP A 146 3.29 5.70 1.75
C ASP A 146 1.99 6.17 2.43
N GLN A 147 2.09 7.07 3.43
CA GLN A 147 0.92 7.70 4.05
C GLN A 147 0.17 8.61 3.08
N GLN A 148 0.88 9.47 2.34
CA GLN A 148 0.26 10.35 1.36
C GLN A 148 -0.36 9.56 0.21
N GLN A 149 0.29 8.46 -0.21
CA GLN A 149 -0.25 7.56 -1.21
C GLN A 149 -1.56 6.91 -0.73
N LEU A 150 -1.60 6.42 0.51
CA LEU A 150 -2.82 5.84 1.07
C LEU A 150 -3.96 6.86 1.15
N LEU A 151 -3.67 8.12 1.54
CA LEU A 151 -4.68 9.20 1.55
C LEU A 151 -5.27 9.42 0.17
N TYR A 152 -4.43 9.43 -0.87
CA TYR A 152 -4.86 9.55 -2.26
C TYR A 152 -5.67 8.33 -2.70
N ASP A 153 -5.15 7.11 -2.50
CA ASP A 153 -5.80 5.87 -2.94
C ASP A 153 -7.20 5.70 -2.32
N VAL A 154 -7.35 6.07 -1.04
CA VAL A 154 -8.67 6.02 -0.35
C VAL A 154 -9.63 7.04 -0.94
N ALA A 155 -9.15 8.27 -1.20
CA ALA A 155 -9.99 9.30 -1.81
C ALA A 155 -10.37 8.92 -3.24
N GLU A 156 -9.44 8.42 -4.04
CA GLU A 156 -9.69 7.92 -5.39
C GLU A 156 -10.73 6.79 -5.38
N ALA A 157 -10.58 5.78 -4.53
CA ALA A 157 -11.53 4.68 -4.41
C ALA A 157 -12.92 5.16 -3.96
N TYR A 158 -12.97 6.14 -3.06
CA TYR A 158 -14.21 6.75 -2.61
C TYR A 158 -14.95 7.46 -3.77
N PHE A 159 -14.26 8.32 -4.49
CA PHE A 159 -14.84 9.05 -5.62
C PHE A 159 -15.16 8.15 -6.81
N GLU A 160 -14.44 7.04 -6.97
CA GLU A 160 -14.76 6.01 -7.97
C GLU A 160 -16.09 5.32 -7.68
N ILE A 161 -16.43 5.06 -6.39
CA ILE A 161 -17.74 4.54 -6.01
C ILE A 161 -18.85 5.55 -6.39
N LEU A 162 -18.63 6.83 -6.10
CA LEU A 162 -19.62 7.88 -6.41
C LEU A 162 -19.80 8.02 -7.93
N ARG A 163 -18.70 7.99 -8.69
CA ARG A 163 -18.71 8.00 -10.16
C ARG A 163 -19.50 6.79 -10.71
N ALA A 164 -19.18 5.59 -10.24
CA ALA A 164 -19.85 4.37 -10.68
C ALA A 164 -21.35 4.39 -10.35
N LYS A 165 -21.75 5.00 -9.23
CA LYS A 165 -23.17 5.19 -8.88
C LYS A 165 -23.89 6.14 -9.84
N GLU A 166 -23.29 7.29 -10.17
CA GLU A 166 -23.89 8.23 -11.13
C GLU A 166 -24.01 7.62 -12.54
N VAL A 167 -23.01 6.85 -12.99
CA VAL A 167 -23.06 6.10 -14.24
C VAL A 167 -24.15 5.03 -14.22
N LEU A 168 -24.31 4.30 -13.09
CA LEU A 168 -25.38 3.34 -12.92
C LEU A 168 -26.76 4.02 -12.98
N ASP A 169 -26.93 5.15 -12.32
CA ASP A 169 -28.19 5.91 -12.34
C ASP A 169 -28.54 6.40 -13.75
N ALA A 170 -27.54 6.89 -14.49
CA ALA A 170 -27.70 7.27 -15.90
C ALA A 170 -28.12 6.07 -16.75
N SER A 171 -27.46 4.91 -16.61
CA SER A 171 -27.77 3.69 -17.35
C SER A 171 -29.15 3.13 -17.00
N GLN A 172 -29.58 3.20 -15.73
CA GLN A 172 -30.94 2.83 -15.32
C GLN A 172 -32.01 3.75 -15.94
N ALA A 173 -31.74 5.06 -15.94
CA ALA A 173 -32.63 6.02 -16.57
C ALA A 173 -32.72 5.82 -18.09
N GLN A 174 -31.61 5.49 -18.75
CA GLN A 174 -31.54 5.17 -20.18
C GLN A 174 -32.37 3.92 -20.48
N GLU A 175 -32.13 2.78 -19.77
CA GLU A 175 -32.88 1.54 -19.96
C GLU A 175 -34.40 1.79 -19.81
N LYS A 176 -34.79 2.55 -18.78
CA LYS A 176 -36.20 2.90 -18.54
C LYS A 176 -36.78 3.77 -19.65
N ALA A 177 -36.00 4.73 -20.21
CA ALA A 177 -36.46 5.59 -21.29
C ALA A 177 -36.63 4.81 -22.59
N ILE A 178 -35.65 4.00 -22.97
CA ILE A 178 -35.70 3.15 -24.17
C ILE A 178 -36.77 2.04 -24.03
N GLY A 179 -36.96 1.49 -22.80
CA GLY A 179 -38.05 0.54 -22.52
C GLY A 179 -39.43 1.11 -22.79
N ARG A 180 -39.69 2.36 -22.42
CA ARG A 180 -40.94 3.06 -22.75
C ARG A 180 -41.07 3.27 -24.28
N GLN A 181 -39.98 3.56 -24.96
CA GLN A 181 -39.99 3.70 -26.40
C GLN A 181 -40.29 2.38 -27.11
N LEU A 182 -39.74 1.25 -26.62
CA LEU A 182 -40.06 -0.11 -27.11
C LEU A 182 -41.54 -0.44 -26.90
N GLU A 183 -42.10 -0.16 -25.71
CA GLU A 183 -43.51 -0.35 -25.43
C GLU A 183 -44.41 0.44 -26.40
N GLN A 184 -44.09 1.72 -26.58
CA GLN A 184 -44.80 2.57 -27.54
C GLN A 184 -44.71 2.05 -28.98
N SER A 185 -43.55 1.60 -29.45
CA SER A 185 -43.37 1.01 -30.76
C SER A 185 -44.15 -0.27 -30.95
N ASN A 186 -44.23 -1.13 -29.91
CA ASN A 186 -45.05 -2.34 -29.95
C ASN A 186 -46.56 -2.02 -30.07
N GLU A 187 -47.05 -1.04 -29.30
CA GLU A 187 -48.46 -0.61 -29.39
C GLU A 187 -48.81 -0.02 -30.76
N GLN A 188 -47.93 0.83 -31.28
CA GLN A 188 -48.12 1.41 -32.62
C GLN A 188 -48.09 0.35 -33.72
N PHE A 189 -47.21 -0.67 -33.62
CA PHE A 189 -47.20 -1.80 -34.55
C PHE A 189 -48.49 -2.61 -34.51
N ASN A 190 -49.02 -2.90 -33.30
CA ASN A 190 -50.25 -3.67 -33.11
C ASN A 190 -51.48 -3.01 -33.76
N VAL A 191 -51.44 -1.66 -33.89
CA VAL A 191 -52.51 -0.91 -34.57
C VAL A 191 -52.12 -0.53 -36.02
N GLY A 192 -50.98 -1.00 -36.52
CA GLY A 192 -50.54 -0.88 -37.90
C GLY A 192 -49.97 0.52 -38.29
N LEU A 193 -49.52 1.30 -37.29
CA LEU A 193 -48.95 2.63 -37.48
C LEU A 193 -47.47 2.65 -37.83
N VAL A 194 -46.69 1.65 -37.38
CA VAL A 194 -45.25 1.51 -37.63
C VAL A 194 -44.90 0.13 -38.16
N ALA A 195 -43.70 -0.01 -38.73
CA ALA A 195 -43.21 -1.27 -39.28
C ALA A 195 -42.63 -2.18 -38.14
N ILE A 196 -42.55 -3.47 -38.38
CA ILE A 196 -41.88 -4.42 -37.42
C ILE A 196 -40.37 -4.12 -37.27
N THR A 197 -39.76 -3.45 -38.25
CA THR A 197 -38.38 -2.98 -38.19
C THR A 197 -38.16 -2.02 -37.02
N ASP A 198 -39.10 -1.07 -36.82
CA ASP A 198 -39.04 -0.06 -35.76
C ASP A 198 -39.12 -0.70 -34.37
N VAL A 199 -39.93 -1.76 -34.20
CA VAL A 199 -40.01 -2.57 -33.00
C VAL A 199 -38.68 -3.32 -32.72
N ASN A 200 -38.11 -3.91 -33.80
CA ASN A 200 -36.84 -4.62 -33.67
C ASN A 200 -35.64 -3.70 -33.32
N GLU A 201 -35.64 -2.48 -33.88
CA GLU A 201 -34.65 -1.44 -33.58
C GLU A 201 -34.76 -0.97 -32.11
N ALA A 202 -35.99 -0.66 -31.66
CA ALA A 202 -36.23 -0.28 -30.27
C ALA A 202 -35.88 -1.43 -29.28
N LYS A 203 -36.14 -2.70 -29.67
CA LYS A 203 -35.77 -3.86 -28.87
C LYS A 203 -34.27 -4.04 -28.80
N ALA A 204 -33.56 -3.89 -29.92
CA ALA A 204 -32.08 -3.97 -29.91
C ALA A 204 -31.45 -2.88 -29.04
N ALA A 205 -31.95 -1.65 -29.10
CA ALA A 205 -31.50 -0.55 -28.25
C ALA A 205 -31.80 -0.83 -26.76
N TYR A 206 -32.99 -1.39 -26.45
CA TYR A 206 -33.34 -1.79 -25.07
C TYR A 206 -32.41 -2.86 -24.51
N ASP A 207 -32.17 -3.93 -25.29
CA ASP A 207 -31.30 -5.02 -24.87
C ASP A 207 -29.84 -4.53 -24.66
N SER A 208 -29.37 -3.55 -25.48
CA SER A 208 -28.08 -2.89 -25.32
C SER A 208 -28.02 -2.04 -24.03
N ALA A 209 -29.00 -1.16 -23.80
CA ALA A 209 -29.07 -0.35 -22.59
C ALA A 209 -29.16 -1.20 -21.32
N ARG A 210 -29.87 -2.32 -21.38
CA ARG A 210 -29.91 -3.30 -20.27
C ARG A 210 -28.55 -3.91 -20.00
N ALA A 211 -27.79 -4.25 -21.03
CA ALA A 211 -26.45 -4.79 -20.88
C ALA A 211 -25.50 -3.75 -20.24
N GLU A 212 -25.59 -2.49 -20.69
CA GLU A 212 -24.82 -1.36 -20.13
C GLU A 212 -25.13 -1.14 -18.63
N ARG A 213 -26.42 -1.16 -18.24
CA ARG A 213 -26.80 -1.06 -16.84
C ARG A 213 -26.25 -2.23 -16.00
N ILE A 214 -26.26 -3.47 -16.52
CA ILE A 214 -25.71 -4.63 -15.80
C ILE A 214 -24.20 -4.46 -15.61
N ALA A 215 -23.48 -3.96 -16.61
CA ALA A 215 -22.05 -3.65 -16.50
C ALA A 215 -21.80 -2.56 -15.43
N ALA A 216 -22.52 -1.43 -15.51
CA ALA A 216 -22.39 -0.36 -14.53
C ALA A 216 -22.72 -0.79 -13.09
N LYS A 217 -23.71 -1.71 -12.92
CA LYS A 217 -24.00 -2.32 -11.62
C LYS A 217 -22.81 -3.13 -11.09
N SER A 218 -22.17 -3.92 -11.95
CA SER A 218 -20.97 -4.69 -11.59
C SER A 218 -19.81 -3.79 -11.22
N ASP A 219 -19.60 -2.69 -11.96
CA ASP A 219 -18.51 -1.73 -11.70
C ASP A 219 -18.68 -1.07 -10.33
N LEU A 220 -19.91 -0.70 -9.96
CA LEU A 220 -20.20 -0.18 -8.62
C LEU A 220 -19.90 -1.21 -7.51
N GLN A 221 -20.20 -2.50 -7.72
CA GLN A 221 -19.85 -3.53 -6.74
C GLN A 221 -18.34 -3.68 -6.60
N VAL A 222 -17.62 -3.72 -7.71
CA VAL A 222 -16.15 -3.85 -7.73
C VAL A 222 -15.48 -2.65 -7.05
N SER A 223 -16.01 -1.44 -7.22
CA SER A 223 -15.44 -0.24 -6.57
C SER A 223 -15.58 -0.28 -5.04
N PHE A 224 -16.67 -0.83 -4.49
CA PHE A 224 -16.78 -1.08 -3.05
C PHE A 224 -15.77 -2.09 -2.52
N GLU A 225 -15.50 -3.18 -3.27
CA GLU A 225 -14.47 -4.16 -2.91
C GLU A 225 -13.06 -3.55 -2.93
N ALA A 226 -12.79 -2.60 -3.84
CA ALA A 226 -11.54 -1.86 -3.87
C ALA A 226 -11.33 -1.01 -2.60
N LEU A 227 -12.39 -0.34 -2.12
CA LEU A 227 -12.35 0.43 -0.89
C LEU A 227 -12.18 -0.49 0.35
N GLU A 228 -12.89 -1.64 0.40
CA GLU A 228 -12.72 -2.64 1.47
C GLU A 228 -11.26 -3.14 1.54
N ARG A 229 -10.61 -3.38 0.40
CA ARG A 229 -9.20 -3.79 0.34
C ARG A 229 -8.25 -2.77 0.97
N LEU A 230 -8.50 -1.48 0.79
CA LEU A 230 -7.65 -0.41 1.33
C LEU A 230 -7.83 -0.23 2.84
N THR A 231 -9.08 -0.33 3.30
CA THR A 231 -9.47 -0.04 4.69
C THR A 231 -9.52 -1.28 5.59
N GLY A 232 -9.63 -2.48 4.99
CA GLY A 232 -9.88 -3.72 5.71
C GLY A 232 -11.27 -3.80 6.36
N ARG A 233 -12.20 -2.90 6.00
CA ARG A 233 -13.54 -2.81 6.53
C ARG A 233 -14.57 -2.66 5.42
N ARG A 234 -15.74 -3.27 5.63
CA ARG A 234 -16.88 -3.15 4.74
C ARG A 234 -17.79 -2.00 5.18
N TYR A 235 -18.10 -1.12 4.24
CA TYR A 235 -19.02 0.00 4.47
C TYR A 235 -20.34 -0.30 3.77
N PRO A 236 -21.48 -0.34 4.52
CA PRO A 236 -22.78 -0.59 3.91
C PRO A 236 -23.27 0.58 3.06
N SER A 237 -22.84 1.80 3.39
CA SER A 237 -23.16 3.02 2.65
C SER A 237 -22.11 4.09 2.87
N ILE A 238 -21.92 4.95 1.87
CA ILE A 238 -21.05 6.11 1.90
C ILE A 238 -21.84 7.37 1.55
N GLU A 239 -21.36 8.54 2.01
CA GLU A 239 -21.98 9.83 1.68
C GLU A 239 -21.81 10.16 0.19
N SER A 240 -22.81 10.82 -0.41
CA SER A 240 -22.76 11.29 -1.79
C SER A 240 -22.08 12.65 -1.92
N LEU A 241 -21.68 13.01 -3.15
CA LEU A 241 -21.14 14.32 -3.47
C LEU A 241 -22.29 15.35 -3.58
N ALA A 242 -22.08 16.54 -3.04
CA ALA A 242 -23.04 17.63 -3.19
C ALA A 242 -23.13 18.10 -4.66
N ASP A 243 -24.35 18.44 -5.10
CA ASP A 243 -24.57 18.92 -6.46
C ASP A 243 -23.86 20.25 -6.75
N ASP A 244 -23.64 21.04 -5.70
CA ASP A 244 -23.00 22.36 -5.73
C ASP A 244 -21.49 22.30 -5.47
N LEU A 245 -20.81 21.20 -5.88
CA LEU A 245 -19.36 21.10 -5.81
C LEU A 245 -18.69 22.34 -6.44
N PRO A 246 -17.84 23.05 -5.71
CA PRO A 246 -17.13 24.19 -6.26
C PRO A 246 -16.05 23.70 -7.25
N ILE A 247 -16.26 23.95 -8.53
CA ILE A 247 -15.28 23.68 -9.59
C ILE A 247 -14.47 24.96 -9.80
N GLU A 248 -13.28 25.02 -9.22
CA GLU A 248 -12.45 26.22 -9.20
C GLU A 248 -11.03 25.90 -9.68
N PRO A 249 -10.34 26.84 -10.35
CA PRO A 249 -8.93 26.67 -10.68
C PRO A 249 -8.09 26.38 -9.42
N PRO A 250 -6.99 25.59 -9.55
CA PRO A 250 -6.15 25.25 -8.41
C PRO A 250 -5.53 26.50 -7.78
N MET A 251 -5.52 26.54 -6.45
CA MET A 251 -4.92 27.63 -5.69
C MET A 251 -3.63 27.14 -4.99
N PRO A 252 -2.47 27.80 -5.24
CA PRO A 252 -2.20 29.04 -6.00
C PRO A 252 -2.56 28.94 -7.49
N ALA A 253 -2.98 30.05 -8.11
CA ALA A 253 -3.39 30.10 -9.51
C ALA A 253 -2.18 30.08 -10.49
N ASN A 254 -0.95 30.20 -9.99
CA ASN A 254 0.24 30.18 -10.78
C ASN A 254 0.91 28.79 -10.72
N ARG A 255 1.21 28.23 -11.88
CA ARG A 255 1.85 26.92 -12.03
C ARG A 255 3.22 26.85 -11.36
N ASP A 256 4.02 27.94 -11.46
CA ASP A 256 5.38 27.92 -10.92
C ASP A 256 5.40 27.97 -9.38
N ASP A 257 4.38 28.55 -8.74
CA ASP A 257 4.22 28.50 -7.28
C ASP A 257 3.98 27.06 -6.80
N TRP A 258 3.26 26.22 -7.57
CA TRP A 258 3.11 24.80 -7.28
C TRP A 258 4.43 24.02 -7.45
N VAL A 259 5.24 24.39 -8.44
CA VAL A 259 6.58 23.79 -8.61
C VAL A 259 7.47 24.15 -7.43
N ASP A 260 7.50 25.42 -7.01
CA ASP A 260 8.29 25.86 -5.87
C ASP A 260 7.83 25.17 -4.57
N LEU A 261 6.53 25.02 -4.39
CA LEU A 261 5.96 24.27 -3.27
C LEU A 261 6.42 22.81 -3.29
N ALA A 262 6.35 22.13 -4.44
CA ALA A 262 6.78 20.75 -4.57
C ALA A 262 8.28 20.57 -4.33
N LEU A 263 9.11 21.48 -4.85
CA LEU A 263 10.56 21.44 -4.63
C LEU A 263 10.93 21.62 -3.15
N ALA A 264 10.10 22.32 -2.39
CA ALA A 264 10.32 22.55 -0.96
C ALA A 264 9.73 21.43 -0.07
N SER A 265 8.59 20.86 -0.45
CA SER A 265 7.76 20.04 0.45
C SER A 265 7.61 18.57 0.02
N SER A 266 7.94 18.19 -1.23
CA SER A 266 7.73 16.82 -1.71
C SER A 266 8.60 15.82 -0.93
N PRO A 267 7.98 14.83 -0.24
CA PRO A 267 8.72 13.80 0.48
C PRO A 267 9.58 12.93 -0.46
N SER A 268 9.17 12.74 -1.71
CA SER A 268 9.93 11.98 -2.71
C SER A 268 11.25 12.67 -3.07
N ILE A 269 11.28 14.01 -3.16
CA ILE A 269 12.51 14.78 -3.37
C ILE A 269 13.41 14.70 -2.13
N GLN A 270 12.83 14.83 -0.92
CA GLN A 270 13.56 14.72 0.34
C GLN A 270 14.14 13.31 0.51
N TYR A 271 13.40 12.26 0.13
CA TYR A 271 13.87 10.88 0.12
C TYR A 271 15.09 10.70 -0.81
N ALA A 272 15.01 11.22 -2.03
CA ALA A 272 16.11 11.17 -2.98
C ALA A 272 17.35 11.95 -2.46
N GLN A 273 17.15 13.08 -1.79
CA GLN A 273 18.23 13.82 -1.13
C GLN A 273 18.85 13.03 0.03
N ALA A 274 18.03 12.36 0.84
CA ALA A 274 18.53 11.48 1.91
C ALA A 274 19.33 10.31 1.35
N SER A 275 18.98 9.78 0.15
CA SER A 275 19.76 8.75 -0.55
C SER A 275 21.16 9.25 -0.91
N VAL A 276 21.31 10.49 -1.34
CA VAL A 276 22.64 11.12 -1.59
C VAL A 276 23.47 11.18 -0.30
N GLU A 277 22.85 11.55 0.82
CA GLU A 277 23.55 11.59 2.12
C GLU A 277 23.96 10.20 2.63
N LEU A 278 23.17 9.16 2.30
CA LEU A 278 23.55 7.76 2.57
C LEU A 278 24.72 7.31 1.70
N ALA A 279 24.67 7.59 0.40
CA ALA A 279 25.77 7.26 -0.52
C ALA A 279 27.07 7.96 -0.13
N LYS A 280 26.99 9.19 0.35
CA LYS A 280 28.14 9.92 0.93
C LYS A 280 28.70 9.21 2.15
N SER A 281 27.84 8.72 3.05
CA SER A 281 28.30 7.91 4.19
C SER A 281 28.99 6.61 3.76
N GLY A 282 28.56 5.99 2.65
CA GLY A 282 29.25 4.84 2.06
C GLY A 282 30.68 5.16 1.64
N VAL A 283 30.94 6.38 1.12
CA VAL A 283 32.32 6.84 0.82
C VAL A 283 33.13 7.00 2.10
N ASP A 284 32.53 7.58 3.15
CA ASP A 284 33.22 7.79 4.45
C ASP A 284 33.58 6.43 5.09
N ILE A 285 32.68 5.43 5.03
CA ILE A 285 32.90 4.05 5.49
C ILE A 285 34.04 3.39 4.71
N ALA A 286 34.03 3.50 3.37
CA ALA A 286 35.08 2.95 2.55
C ALA A 286 36.46 3.58 2.81
N GLN A 287 36.50 4.90 3.09
CA GLN A 287 37.72 5.61 3.48
C GLN A 287 38.21 5.18 4.87
N ALA A 288 37.29 4.91 5.81
CA ALA A 288 37.62 4.39 7.14
C ALA A 288 38.39 3.09 7.11
N GLY A 289 38.21 2.25 6.08
CA GLY A 289 38.97 1.02 5.86
C GLY A 289 40.52 1.23 5.67
N HIS A 290 40.96 2.46 5.54
CA HIS A 290 42.41 2.80 5.57
C HIS A 290 42.93 3.14 6.97
N LEU A 291 42.02 3.28 7.96
CA LEU A 291 42.41 3.69 9.32
C LEU A 291 42.74 2.44 10.16
N PRO A 292 43.55 2.59 11.24
CA PRO A 292 43.77 1.49 12.16
C PRO A 292 42.53 1.18 12.98
N THR A 293 42.41 -0.08 13.40
CA THR A 293 41.46 -0.48 14.46
C THR A 293 42.22 -0.73 15.77
N LEU A 294 41.58 -0.53 16.89
CA LEU A 294 42.10 -0.74 18.23
C LEU A 294 41.03 -1.46 19.08
N ASP A 295 41.34 -2.67 19.50
CA ASP A 295 40.43 -3.51 20.26
C ASP A 295 41.04 -3.89 21.61
N ALA A 296 40.25 -3.83 22.68
CA ALA A 296 40.55 -4.48 23.94
C ALA A 296 39.94 -5.87 23.93
N PHE A 297 40.66 -6.84 24.47
CA PHE A 297 40.17 -8.21 24.61
C PHE A 297 40.51 -8.84 25.96
N ALA A 298 39.66 -9.77 26.36
CA ALA A 298 39.90 -10.64 27.54
C ALA A 298 39.36 -12.02 27.21
N ASP A 299 40.26 -13.00 27.17
CA ASP A 299 39.96 -14.38 26.86
C ASP A 299 40.28 -15.25 28.08
N TYR A 300 39.29 -15.99 28.57
CA TYR A 300 39.47 -17.06 29.53
C TYR A 300 39.15 -18.38 28.86
N SER A 301 40.07 -19.32 28.91
CA SER A 301 39.88 -20.67 28.40
C SER A 301 40.20 -21.73 29.44
N TYR A 302 39.36 -22.73 29.50
CA TYR A 302 39.57 -23.97 30.23
C TYR A 302 39.60 -25.10 29.21
N SER A 303 40.60 -25.98 29.32
CA SER A 303 40.73 -27.17 28.50
C SER A 303 41.10 -28.39 29.34
N ASP A 304 40.49 -29.51 29.07
CA ASP A 304 40.83 -30.81 29.68
C ASP A 304 40.97 -31.88 28.62
N SER A 305 42.01 -32.68 28.69
CA SER A 305 42.31 -33.71 27.67
C SER A 305 42.91 -34.95 28.34
N ASP A 306 42.48 -36.12 27.90
CA ASP A 306 43.06 -37.42 28.27
C ASP A 306 44.19 -37.88 27.35
N ASN A 307 44.69 -37.00 26.49
CA ASN A 307 45.83 -37.23 25.61
C ASN A 307 47.10 -37.51 26.45
N ASP A 308 47.82 -38.58 26.19
CA ASP A 308 49.00 -39.03 26.94
C ASP A 308 50.14 -37.98 27.00
N TYR A 309 50.20 -37.07 26.05
CA TYR A 309 51.22 -35.99 25.98
C TYR A 309 50.77 -34.69 26.70
N THR A 310 49.46 -34.47 26.79
CA THR A 310 48.89 -33.24 27.36
C THR A 310 47.77 -33.51 28.38
N ARG A 311 47.87 -34.67 29.07
CA ARG A 311 46.86 -35.09 30.06
C ARG A 311 46.73 -34.12 31.19
N GLY A 312 45.50 -33.68 31.38
CA GLY A 312 45.12 -32.80 32.50
C GLY A 312 44.35 -31.56 32.01
N HIS A 313 44.03 -30.74 32.98
CA HIS A 313 43.35 -29.47 32.74
C HIS A 313 44.36 -28.31 32.59
N GLY A 314 44.07 -27.40 31.69
CA GLY A 314 44.78 -26.14 31.54
C GLY A 314 43.77 -24.99 31.67
N GLU A 315 44.17 -23.94 32.35
CA GLU A 315 43.45 -22.66 32.43
C GLU A 315 44.36 -21.56 31.90
N ASP A 316 43.83 -20.71 31.04
CA ASP A 316 44.54 -19.57 30.52
C ASP A 316 43.66 -18.32 30.59
N LEU A 317 44.23 -17.21 31.00
CA LEU A 317 43.58 -15.90 31.01
C LEU A 317 44.51 -14.90 30.29
N GLN A 318 44.06 -14.41 29.15
CA GLN A 318 44.75 -13.40 28.36
C GLN A 318 43.93 -12.11 28.37
N VAL A 319 44.55 -10.98 28.75
CA VAL A 319 43.93 -9.64 28.65
C VAL A 319 44.92 -8.73 27.95
N GLY A 320 44.42 -7.98 26.97
CA GLY A 320 45.28 -7.13 26.17
C GLY A 320 44.54 -6.11 25.34
N VAL A 321 45.33 -5.39 24.58
CA VAL A 321 44.89 -4.46 23.55
C VAL A 321 45.61 -4.81 22.26
N GLN A 322 44.87 -4.91 21.18
CA GLN A 322 45.38 -5.19 19.85
C GLN A 322 45.10 -4.04 18.93
N ALA A 323 46.13 -3.59 18.18
CA ALA A 323 46.02 -2.60 17.11
C ALA A 323 46.26 -3.30 15.78
N ASN A 324 45.41 -3.05 14.80
CA ASN A 324 45.59 -3.53 13.43
C ASN A 324 45.56 -2.35 12.45
N LEU A 325 46.62 -2.17 11.67
CA LEU A 325 46.72 -1.17 10.61
C LEU A 325 46.94 -1.87 9.27
N PRO A 326 46.00 -1.80 8.34
CA PRO A 326 46.16 -2.37 7.01
C PRO A 326 47.07 -1.44 6.16
N ILE A 327 48.34 -1.82 5.98
CA ILE A 327 49.33 -1.02 5.22
C ILE A 327 49.11 -1.22 3.71
N TYR A 328 48.80 -2.42 3.27
CA TYR A 328 48.56 -2.76 1.87
C TYR A 328 47.56 -3.89 1.75
N THR A 329 46.44 -3.62 1.10
CA THR A 329 45.32 -4.55 0.91
C THR A 329 45.18 -5.04 -0.55
N GLY A 330 46.29 -5.01 -1.31
CA GLY A 330 46.23 -5.37 -2.74
C GLY A 330 45.47 -4.37 -3.61
N GLY A 331 45.22 -3.15 -3.10
CA GLY A 331 44.46 -2.09 -3.78
C GLY A 331 42.93 -2.18 -3.60
N SER A 332 42.41 -3.19 -2.84
CA SER A 332 40.96 -3.39 -2.65
C SER A 332 40.28 -2.20 -1.95
N THR A 333 40.86 -1.67 -0.85
CA THR A 333 40.30 -0.52 -0.12
C THR A 333 40.20 0.72 -1.02
N SER A 334 41.24 1.02 -1.80
CA SER A 334 41.21 2.15 -2.74
C SER A 334 40.25 1.94 -3.90
N ALA A 335 39.99 0.67 -4.31
CA ALA A 335 38.97 0.34 -5.29
C ALA A 335 37.57 0.53 -4.71
N SER A 336 37.34 0.12 -3.45
CA SER A 336 36.08 0.35 -2.73
C SER A 336 35.74 1.82 -2.57
N VAL A 337 36.73 2.68 -2.25
CA VAL A 337 36.53 4.14 -2.21
C VAL A 337 36.09 4.66 -3.58
N ARG A 338 36.72 4.21 -4.68
CA ARG A 338 36.30 4.64 -6.02
C ARG A 338 34.91 4.13 -6.39
N GLU A 339 34.58 2.89 -6.06
CA GLU A 339 33.25 2.30 -6.26
C GLU A 339 32.16 3.13 -5.56
N ASN A 340 32.36 3.42 -4.26
CA ASN A 340 31.40 4.24 -3.48
C ASN A 340 31.34 5.69 -3.99
N THR A 341 32.45 6.23 -4.51
CA THR A 341 32.47 7.57 -5.14
C THR A 341 31.60 7.60 -6.40
N TYR A 342 31.68 6.57 -7.27
CA TYR A 342 30.82 6.49 -8.44
C TYR A 342 29.36 6.21 -8.07
N THR A 343 29.12 5.44 -7.00
CA THR A 343 27.77 5.23 -6.46
C THR A 343 27.18 6.55 -5.97
N LEU A 344 27.96 7.38 -5.28
CA LEU A 344 27.54 8.73 -4.87
C LEU A 344 27.22 9.61 -6.08
N GLU A 345 28.07 9.59 -7.12
CA GLU A 345 27.83 10.35 -8.35
C GLU A 345 26.52 9.89 -9.05
N ALA A 346 26.28 8.58 -9.16
CA ALA A 346 25.04 8.03 -9.70
C ALA A 346 23.82 8.51 -8.92
N THR A 347 23.87 8.40 -7.59
CA THR A 347 22.77 8.85 -6.71
C THR A 347 22.51 10.36 -6.79
N GLN A 348 23.53 11.18 -7.06
CA GLN A 348 23.34 12.62 -7.32
C GLN A 348 22.58 12.87 -8.62
N TYR A 349 22.84 12.09 -9.67
CA TYR A 349 22.06 12.17 -10.91
C TYR A 349 20.62 11.67 -10.71
N ASP A 350 20.41 10.60 -9.92
CA ASP A 350 19.07 10.12 -9.58
C ASP A 350 18.26 11.18 -8.81
N PHE A 351 18.91 11.91 -7.89
CA PHE A 351 18.28 13.04 -7.19
C PHE A 351 17.87 14.16 -8.16
N GLU A 352 18.75 14.51 -9.11
CA GLU A 352 18.44 15.53 -10.11
C GLU A 352 17.32 15.07 -11.06
N ASP A 353 17.29 13.78 -11.43
CA ASP A 353 16.20 13.19 -12.21
C ASP A 353 14.87 13.24 -11.45
N GLN A 354 14.85 12.86 -10.17
CA GLN A 354 13.66 12.96 -9.31
C GLN A 354 13.12 14.41 -9.22
N ARG A 355 14.00 15.39 -9.10
CA ARG A 355 13.60 16.81 -9.11
C ARG A 355 12.93 17.21 -10.42
N ARG A 356 13.51 16.80 -11.56
CA ARG A 356 12.95 17.08 -12.90
C ARG A 356 11.63 16.33 -13.10
N PHE A 357 11.56 15.08 -12.68
CA PHE A 357 10.34 14.27 -12.75
C PHE A 357 9.21 14.91 -11.95
N THR A 358 9.45 15.26 -10.69
CA THR A 358 8.44 15.92 -9.85
C THR A 358 8.00 17.27 -10.45
N THR A 359 8.96 18.07 -10.98
CA THR A 359 8.63 19.32 -11.68
C THR A 359 7.74 19.09 -12.88
N GLN A 360 8.03 18.06 -13.68
CA GLN A 360 7.21 17.71 -14.86
C GLN A 360 5.82 17.28 -14.42
N GLN A 361 5.70 16.39 -13.41
CA GLN A 361 4.41 15.88 -12.92
C GLN A 361 3.52 17.01 -12.38
N VAL A 362 4.07 17.88 -11.55
CA VAL A 362 3.33 19.02 -11.00
C VAL A 362 2.84 19.96 -12.12
N ARG A 363 3.68 20.23 -13.13
CA ARG A 363 3.28 21.06 -14.28
C ARG A 363 2.20 20.39 -15.11
N SER A 364 2.28 19.09 -15.30
CA SER A 364 1.29 18.30 -16.04
C SER A 364 -0.05 18.30 -15.32
N LEU A 365 -0.05 17.95 -14.01
CA LEU A 365 -1.24 17.91 -13.19
C LEU A 365 -1.91 19.28 -13.03
N PHE A 366 -1.11 20.34 -12.88
CA PHE A 366 -1.67 21.71 -12.88
C PHE A 366 -2.41 22.03 -14.19
N ALA A 367 -1.84 21.63 -15.33
CA ALA A 367 -2.50 21.84 -16.62
C ALA A 367 -3.76 20.95 -16.75
N GLN A 368 -3.72 19.71 -16.27
CA GLN A 368 -4.88 18.81 -16.24
C GLN A 368 -6.00 19.40 -15.41
N VAL A 369 -5.76 19.73 -14.14
CA VAL A 369 -6.78 20.34 -13.25
C VAL A 369 -7.36 21.64 -13.86
N SER A 370 -6.51 22.45 -14.51
CA SER A 370 -7.01 23.66 -15.18
C SER A 370 -7.93 23.35 -16.36
N ASN A 371 -7.60 22.32 -17.14
CA ASN A 371 -8.44 21.84 -18.24
C ASN A 371 -9.71 21.15 -17.74
N ASP A 372 -9.66 20.44 -16.60
CA ASP A 372 -10.82 19.78 -16.02
C ASP A 372 -11.90 20.77 -15.62
N VAL A 373 -11.51 21.94 -15.09
CA VAL A 373 -12.46 23.03 -14.81
C VAL A 373 -13.24 23.43 -16.07
N GLU A 374 -12.55 23.60 -17.21
CA GLU A 374 -13.18 23.93 -18.49
C GLU A 374 -13.99 22.74 -19.03
N SER A 375 -13.49 21.51 -18.85
CA SER A 375 -14.15 20.28 -19.30
C SER A 375 -15.47 20.06 -18.58
N VAL A 376 -15.52 20.22 -17.26
CA VAL A 376 -16.75 20.09 -16.47
C VAL A 376 -17.82 21.04 -16.96
N GLU A 377 -17.48 22.31 -17.23
CA GLU A 377 -18.44 23.29 -17.75
C GLU A 377 -18.90 22.92 -19.16
N ALA A 378 -17.98 22.48 -20.04
CA ALA A 378 -18.32 22.04 -21.39
C ALA A 378 -19.26 20.81 -21.40
N GLN A 379 -19.01 19.82 -20.50
CA GLN A 379 -19.87 18.64 -20.38
C GLN A 379 -21.26 19.00 -19.81
N ARG A 380 -21.33 19.97 -18.89
CA ARG A 380 -22.60 20.50 -18.40
C ARG A 380 -23.44 21.12 -19.53
N GLU A 381 -22.82 21.94 -20.38
CA GLU A 381 -23.49 22.53 -21.54
C GLU A 381 -23.86 21.46 -22.58
N ALA A 382 -23.07 20.39 -22.73
CA ALA A 382 -23.39 19.26 -23.59
C ALA A 382 -24.68 18.56 -23.18
N ILE A 383 -24.95 18.39 -21.86
CA ILE A 383 -26.22 17.84 -21.34
C ILE A 383 -27.40 18.72 -21.77
N VAL A 384 -27.27 20.03 -21.62
CA VAL A 384 -28.34 20.99 -22.01
C VAL A 384 -28.64 20.88 -23.52
N SER A 385 -27.58 20.83 -24.35
CA SER A 385 -27.69 20.71 -25.78
C SER A 385 -28.29 19.36 -26.21
N SER A 386 -27.82 18.23 -25.64
CA SER A 386 -28.33 16.90 -25.94
C SER A 386 -29.79 16.74 -25.50
N ARG A 387 -30.19 17.31 -24.37
CA ARG A 387 -31.60 17.33 -23.93
C ARG A 387 -32.49 18.09 -24.91
N SER A 388 -32.07 19.28 -25.37
CA SER A 388 -32.81 20.06 -26.35
C SER A 388 -32.88 19.33 -27.69
N ALA A 389 -31.80 18.66 -28.13
CA ALA A 389 -31.80 17.85 -29.33
C ALA A 389 -32.77 16.68 -29.25
N LEU A 390 -32.80 15.98 -28.14
CA LEU A 390 -33.76 14.88 -27.88
C LEU A 390 -35.20 15.37 -27.92
N GLU A 391 -35.54 16.49 -27.28
CA GLU A 391 -36.89 17.07 -27.30
C GLU A 391 -37.30 17.44 -28.75
N ALA A 392 -36.41 18.06 -29.51
CA ALA A 392 -36.67 18.42 -30.91
C ALA A 392 -36.84 17.15 -31.80
N THR A 393 -36.04 16.11 -31.59
CA THR A 393 -36.11 14.86 -32.33
C THR A 393 -37.39 14.10 -32.02
N ARG A 394 -37.82 14.03 -30.74
CA ARG A 394 -39.11 13.46 -30.34
C ARG A 394 -40.29 14.19 -30.98
N ALA A 395 -40.29 15.53 -30.95
CA ALA A 395 -41.33 16.31 -31.63
C ALA A 395 -41.34 16.05 -33.16
N GLY A 396 -40.13 15.92 -33.76
CA GLY A 396 -40.01 15.57 -35.18
C GLY A 396 -40.56 14.16 -35.51
N TYR A 397 -40.35 13.20 -34.62
CA TYR A 397 -40.88 11.84 -34.73
C TYR A 397 -42.41 11.82 -34.66
N GLU A 398 -43.01 12.55 -33.70
CA GLU A 398 -44.48 12.65 -33.54
C GLU A 398 -45.17 13.21 -34.80
N VAL A 399 -44.52 14.12 -35.53
CA VAL A 399 -45.06 14.68 -36.79
C VAL A 399 -44.56 13.96 -38.04
N GLY A 400 -43.82 12.85 -37.91
CA GLY A 400 -43.38 11.97 -39.01
C GLY A 400 -42.21 12.51 -39.85
N THR A 401 -41.46 13.52 -39.35
CA THR A 401 -40.28 14.07 -40.04
C THR A 401 -38.97 13.43 -39.61
N ARG A 402 -38.99 12.63 -38.55
CA ARG A 402 -37.88 11.83 -38.00
C ARG A 402 -38.33 10.38 -37.86
N ASN A 403 -37.37 9.44 -37.81
CA ASN A 403 -37.59 8.04 -37.56
C ASN A 403 -37.30 7.66 -36.12
N ILE A 404 -37.59 6.42 -35.75
CA ILE A 404 -37.38 5.90 -34.38
C ILE A 404 -35.90 5.85 -34.02
N VAL A 405 -35.02 5.53 -34.98
CA VAL A 405 -33.56 5.45 -34.77
C VAL A 405 -33.01 6.81 -34.35
N ASP A 406 -33.49 7.90 -35.00
CA ASP A 406 -33.09 9.26 -34.61
C ASP A 406 -33.42 9.56 -33.14
N VAL A 407 -34.54 9.06 -32.61
CA VAL A 407 -34.95 9.25 -31.20
C VAL A 407 -34.07 8.42 -30.28
N LEU A 408 -33.82 7.15 -30.62
CA LEU A 408 -32.98 6.25 -29.83
C LEU A 408 -31.54 6.79 -29.76
N ASP A 409 -30.99 7.26 -30.88
CA ASP A 409 -29.65 7.86 -30.93
C ASP A 409 -29.57 9.17 -30.10
N ALA A 410 -30.61 10.00 -30.13
CA ALA A 410 -30.66 11.20 -29.31
C ALA A 410 -30.81 10.90 -27.83
N GLU A 411 -31.52 9.83 -27.44
CA GLU A 411 -31.59 9.33 -26.07
C GLU A 411 -30.22 8.85 -25.61
N GLN A 412 -29.56 8.00 -26.40
CA GLN A 412 -28.22 7.52 -26.09
C GLN A 412 -27.24 8.68 -25.90
N ALA A 413 -27.23 9.66 -26.81
CA ALA A 413 -26.35 10.85 -26.73
C ALA A 413 -26.59 11.68 -25.46
N LEU A 414 -27.85 11.78 -24.98
CA LEU A 414 -28.15 12.47 -23.72
C LEU A 414 -27.54 11.72 -22.52
N TYR A 415 -27.77 10.41 -22.39
CA TYR A 415 -27.27 9.64 -21.25
C TYR A 415 -25.75 9.49 -21.26
N GLU A 416 -25.12 9.40 -22.45
CA GLU A 416 -23.68 9.49 -22.61
C GLU A 416 -23.14 10.86 -22.14
N SER A 417 -23.82 11.97 -22.47
CA SER A 417 -23.43 13.30 -21.97
C SER A 417 -23.55 13.40 -20.45
N ILE A 418 -24.54 12.75 -19.82
CA ILE A 418 -24.69 12.69 -18.35
C ILE A 418 -23.54 11.89 -17.72
N SER A 419 -23.19 10.74 -18.28
CA SER A 419 -22.07 9.92 -17.81
C SER A 419 -20.74 10.66 -17.95
N ASN A 420 -20.50 11.32 -19.11
CA ASN A 420 -19.28 12.11 -19.34
C ASN A 420 -19.17 13.30 -18.38
N TYR A 421 -20.28 13.91 -17.99
CA TYR A 421 -20.29 14.98 -16.98
C TYR A 421 -19.92 14.45 -15.61
N ALA A 422 -20.43 13.30 -15.20
CA ALA A 422 -20.03 12.63 -13.96
C ALA A 422 -18.52 12.31 -13.98
N ASP A 423 -18.03 11.70 -15.06
CA ASP A 423 -16.61 11.40 -15.23
C ASP A 423 -15.75 12.66 -15.09
N ALA A 424 -16.10 13.75 -15.74
CA ALA A 424 -15.35 15.01 -15.67
C ALA A 424 -15.32 15.59 -14.23
N ARG A 425 -16.43 15.54 -13.49
CA ARG A 425 -16.50 16.03 -12.10
C ARG A 425 -15.57 15.24 -11.17
N TYR A 426 -15.61 13.92 -11.24
CA TYR A 426 -14.78 13.09 -10.36
C TYR A 426 -13.31 13.09 -10.77
N THR A 427 -13.01 13.17 -12.06
CA THR A 427 -11.63 13.38 -12.56
C THR A 427 -11.03 14.67 -12.03
N TYR A 428 -11.78 15.78 -12.07
CA TYR A 428 -11.32 17.05 -11.48
C TYR A 428 -10.94 16.89 -9.99
N VAL A 429 -11.76 16.20 -9.19
CA VAL A 429 -11.48 16.03 -7.75
C VAL A 429 -10.24 15.17 -7.53
N THR A 430 -10.12 14.05 -8.25
CA THR A 430 -8.97 13.14 -8.11
C THR A 430 -7.68 13.78 -8.60
N ASP A 431 -7.69 14.49 -9.72
CA ASP A 431 -6.52 15.19 -10.27
C ASP A 431 -6.08 16.35 -9.35
N LEU A 432 -7.01 17.06 -8.73
CA LEU A 432 -6.70 18.08 -7.72
C LEU A 432 -6.02 17.48 -6.49
N LEU A 433 -6.49 16.32 -6.01
CA LEU A 433 -5.87 15.61 -4.89
C LEU A 433 -4.49 15.06 -5.26
N GLN A 434 -4.32 14.56 -6.48
CA GLN A 434 -3.06 14.09 -7.01
C GLN A 434 -2.04 15.23 -7.16
N LEU A 435 -2.46 16.41 -7.62
CA LEU A 435 -1.63 17.60 -7.65
C LEU A 435 -1.11 17.96 -6.26
N ARG A 436 -1.97 17.91 -5.25
CA ARG A 436 -1.60 18.18 -3.85
C ARG A 436 -0.65 17.11 -3.29
N GLN A 437 -0.84 15.85 -3.66
CA GLN A 437 0.06 14.76 -3.31
C GLN A 437 1.44 14.95 -3.92
N GLN A 438 1.54 15.22 -5.20
CA GLN A 438 2.82 15.46 -5.88
C GLN A 438 3.55 16.70 -5.36
N ALA A 439 2.78 17.71 -4.94
CA ALA A 439 3.33 18.89 -4.26
C ALA A 439 3.74 18.61 -2.80
N GLY A 440 3.46 17.43 -2.25
CA GLY A 440 3.82 17.07 -0.88
C GLY A 440 2.94 17.72 0.20
N VAL A 441 1.76 18.20 -0.17
CA VAL A 441 0.84 18.91 0.76
C VAL A 441 -0.46 18.17 1.02
N LEU A 442 -0.60 16.94 0.51
CA LEU A 442 -1.77 16.10 0.81
C LEU A 442 -1.68 15.58 2.25
N ASN A 443 -2.63 15.98 3.06
CA ASN A 443 -2.73 15.60 4.47
C ASN A 443 -4.21 15.47 4.91
N LEU A 444 -4.44 15.07 6.16
CA LEU A 444 -5.80 14.92 6.72
C LEU A 444 -6.62 16.21 6.71
N ASP A 445 -5.98 17.39 6.76
CA ASP A 445 -6.72 18.65 6.71
C ASP A 445 -7.24 18.93 5.29
N VAL A 446 -6.50 18.53 4.26
CA VAL A 446 -6.95 18.57 2.86
C VAL A 446 -8.13 17.62 2.68
N ILE A 447 -8.04 16.38 3.17
CA ILE A 447 -9.15 15.41 3.15
C ILE A 447 -10.37 15.95 3.89
N ARG A 448 -10.20 16.57 5.06
CA ARG A 448 -11.28 17.23 5.79
C ARG A 448 -11.92 18.39 5.01
N GLY A 449 -11.11 19.13 4.25
CA GLY A 449 -11.59 20.16 3.33
C GLY A 449 -12.49 19.57 2.24
N THR A 450 -12.05 18.50 1.61
CA THR A 450 -12.79 17.76 0.58
C THR A 450 -14.06 17.11 1.16
N ASN A 451 -14.00 16.60 2.39
CA ASN A 451 -15.14 15.99 3.08
C ASN A 451 -16.34 16.96 3.24
N ARG A 452 -16.12 18.29 3.24
CA ARG A 452 -17.19 19.28 3.31
C ARG A 452 -18.06 19.34 2.05
N TRP A 453 -17.60 18.74 0.96
CA TRP A 453 -18.36 18.63 -0.30
C TRP A 453 -19.30 17.42 -0.31
N LEU A 454 -19.26 16.57 0.74
CA LEU A 454 -20.10 15.38 0.87
C LEU A 454 -21.37 15.67 1.67
N ARG A 455 -22.41 14.88 1.43
CA ARG A 455 -23.73 14.97 2.08
C ARG A 455 -24.31 13.58 2.35
N ASP A 456 -24.93 13.43 3.52
CA ASP A 456 -25.67 12.22 3.95
C ASP A 456 -27.11 12.16 3.39
N SER A 457 -27.51 13.11 2.53
CA SER A 457 -28.90 13.23 2.07
C SER A 457 -29.33 12.15 1.07
N ASP A 458 -28.38 11.57 0.34
CA ASP A 458 -28.62 10.51 -0.63
C ASP A 458 -27.44 9.50 -0.62
N PRO A 459 -27.32 8.66 0.42
CA PRO A 459 -26.18 7.80 0.58
C PRO A 459 -26.12 6.71 -0.47
N VAL A 460 -24.94 6.46 -1.01
CA VAL A 460 -24.67 5.34 -1.91
C VAL A 460 -24.54 4.06 -1.10
N SER A 461 -25.40 3.09 -1.34
CA SER A 461 -25.51 1.87 -0.53
C SER A 461 -25.39 0.60 -1.39
N LEU A 462 -24.72 -0.42 -0.83
CA LEU A 462 -24.65 -1.77 -1.42
C LEU A 462 -26.02 -2.49 -1.40
N THR A 463 -26.90 -2.18 -0.44
CA THR A 463 -28.19 -2.87 -0.30
C THR A 463 -29.19 -2.50 -1.40
N THR A 464 -29.10 -1.31 -1.97
CA THR A 464 -29.85 -0.94 -3.18
C THR A 464 -29.45 -1.73 -4.42
N ILE A 465 -28.29 -2.37 -4.38
CA ILE A 465 -27.76 -3.19 -5.46
C ILE A 465 -28.33 -4.62 -5.39
N ASP A 466 -28.53 -5.15 -4.20
CA ASP A 466 -28.98 -6.54 -3.99
C ASP A 466 -30.48 -6.73 -4.22
N ASP A 467 -31.30 -5.71 -3.97
CA ASP A 467 -32.77 -5.79 -4.07
C ASP A 467 -33.27 -5.93 -5.54
N ASP A 468 -32.54 -5.33 -6.50
CA ASP A 468 -32.85 -5.47 -7.94
C ASP A 468 -32.33 -6.79 -8.55
N GLY A 469 -31.39 -7.46 -7.87
CA GLY A 469 -30.72 -8.67 -8.37
C GLY A 469 -31.52 -9.96 -8.19
N ALA A 470 -32.36 -10.06 -7.17
CA ALA A 470 -33.10 -11.29 -6.84
C ALA A 470 -34.20 -11.59 -7.87
N SER A 471 -34.85 -10.58 -8.45
CA SER A 471 -35.92 -10.79 -9.45
C SER A 471 -35.38 -11.00 -10.89
N ALA A 472 -34.14 -10.63 -11.19
CA ALA A 472 -33.56 -10.80 -12.52
C ALA A 472 -32.91 -12.19 -12.74
N VAL A 473 -32.55 -12.89 -11.65
CA VAL A 473 -31.89 -14.21 -11.72
C VAL A 473 -32.87 -15.34 -11.93
N ASP A 474 -34.12 -15.19 -11.48
CA ASP A 474 -35.15 -16.23 -11.61
C ASP A 474 -35.63 -16.42 -13.06
N ASP A 475 -35.46 -15.43 -13.95
CA ASP A 475 -35.86 -15.54 -15.36
C ASP A 475 -34.70 -15.97 -16.32
N ILE A 476 -33.44 -15.95 -15.87
CA ILE A 476 -32.30 -16.37 -16.70
C ILE A 476 -32.02 -17.86 -16.58
N GLY A 477 -32.99 -18.71 -16.91
CA GLY A 477 -32.77 -20.16 -16.86
C GLY A 477 -34.01 -20.99 -17.20
N ALA A 478 -35.14 -20.37 -17.38
CA ALA A 478 -36.32 -21.05 -17.90
C ALA A 478 -36.05 -21.45 -19.36
N ARG A 479 -35.60 -22.70 -19.57
CA ARG A 479 -35.61 -23.30 -20.91
C ARG A 479 -37.03 -23.13 -21.47
N PRO A 480 -37.15 -22.61 -22.70
CA PRO A 480 -38.45 -22.60 -23.37
C PRO A 480 -38.95 -24.04 -23.40
N THR A 481 -40.14 -24.24 -22.86
CA THR A 481 -40.87 -25.52 -22.95
C THR A 481 -40.98 -25.91 -24.41
N PRO A 482 -40.54 -27.12 -24.82
CA PRO A 482 -40.72 -27.53 -26.20
C PRO A 482 -42.23 -27.57 -26.52
N PRO A 483 -42.63 -27.18 -27.76
CA PRO A 483 -44.00 -27.26 -28.16
C PRO A 483 -44.52 -28.73 -28.06
N PRO A 484 -45.77 -28.93 -27.71
CA PRO A 484 -46.36 -30.27 -27.63
C PRO A 484 -46.19 -30.99 -28.98
N ALA A 485 -45.72 -32.26 -28.90
CA ALA A 485 -45.55 -33.10 -30.09
C ALA A 485 -46.88 -33.27 -30.82
N PRO A 486 -46.88 -33.36 -32.17
CA PRO A 486 -48.11 -33.48 -32.99
C PRO A 486 -48.91 -34.73 -32.76
#